data_765a9d40d8ff3ccb5e8b851d1b3d4445
#
_entry.id   765a9d40d8ff3ccb5e8b851d1b3d4445
#
_cell.length_a   1.000
_cell.length_b   1.000
_cell.length_c   1.000
_cell.angle_alpha   90.00
_cell.angle_beta   90.00
_cell.angle_gamma   90.00
#
_symmetry.space_group_name_H-M   'P 1'
#
loop_
_entity.id
_entity.type
_entity.pdbx_description
1 polymer ?
#
loop_
_entity_poly.entity_id
_entity_poly.type
_entity_poly.pdbx_seq_one_letter_code
_entity_poly.pdbx_strand_id
1 'polypeptide(L)'
;MPGMAEPNIAIDIVSSASGTSEVPENPATFFQPRARLAARTLRLIGIDATVTGLAAFFCFGMFNSPRQFTSSAVVVPMASLTVCLILSFFERGLYAPAEVMSRELPWRKIALAWLQAVAVGTLATFCLAALSGEGSLAAGSHSIVFDHTAATIRGGWLPVFLLFGFGALTTARLIRLRFYAGPEPLNRTVIIGEEEPIHDLLLRVRTGLRRSFDVIGIVEHVTDTLPRHDFLGLPVFGNIDALERMIRQDAVDTVLVALPWSAGDQTRAIIERISMAPVDVYIYPGTNGLNLPLRRADRAFDLPLLMACTRPIGGLGAFIKRAEDVALSAALLTFISPVLLTIAAAIKLTSRGPVLFRQRRLGYNNRVIEVLKFRSMYTHLSDADAAQQAFRGDKRVTPVGAWLRKTSLDELPQLLNVLKGDMSLVGPRPHALATTAGGLALEEAVPVYSSRHRVKPGITGWAQVNGYRGALDSVEKIVHRVNHDLYYIENWSLGLDIKILWRTAKLIFADDNAF
;
A
#
# COMPACT_ATOMS: atom_id res chain seq x y z
N MET A 1 -24.33 57.52 8.38
CA MET A 1 -23.79 56.63 7.32
C MET A 1 -24.09 55.20 7.73
N PRO A 2 -24.79 54.40 6.92
CA PRO A 2 -25.33 53.11 7.32
C PRO A 2 -24.27 52.03 7.20
N GLY A 3 -24.33 51.07 8.16
CA GLY A 3 -23.44 49.93 8.27
C GLY A 3 -23.60 48.95 7.10
N MET A 4 -22.50 48.48 6.61
CA MET A 4 -22.44 47.33 5.70
C MET A 4 -22.68 46.05 6.50
N ALA A 5 -23.76 45.38 6.17
CA ALA A 5 -24.05 44.02 6.68
C ALA A 5 -23.11 43.01 6.02
N GLU A 6 -22.41 42.25 6.81
CA GLU A 6 -21.66 41.07 6.34
C GLU A 6 -22.62 40.02 5.76
N PRO A 7 -22.34 39.39 4.63
CA PRO A 7 -23.16 38.35 4.08
C PRO A 7 -23.04 37.06 4.92
N ASN A 8 -24.15 36.63 5.44
CA ASN A 8 -24.34 35.43 6.23
C ASN A 8 -24.26 34.19 5.31
N ILE A 9 -23.04 33.68 5.05
CA ILE A 9 -22.76 32.52 4.16
C ILE A 9 -22.84 31.17 4.93
N ALA A 10 -23.37 31.19 6.17
CA ALA A 10 -23.35 30.02 7.06
C ALA A 10 -24.45 28.98 6.81
N ILE A 11 -25.40 29.20 5.87
CA ILE A 11 -26.66 28.41 5.85
C ILE A 11 -26.66 27.23 4.85
N ASP A 12 -25.78 27.18 3.85
CA ASP A 12 -25.89 26.14 2.80
C ASP A 12 -25.06 24.85 3.00
N ILE A 13 -24.41 24.67 4.16
CA ILE A 13 -23.59 23.46 4.44
C ILE A 13 -24.29 22.45 5.36
N VAL A 14 -25.38 22.84 6.00
CA VAL A 14 -26.07 22.01 7.02
C VAL A 14 -27.01 20.97 6.43
N SER A 15 -27.39 21.03 5.17
CA SER A 15 -28.42 20.13 4.61
C SER A 15 -27.93 18.71 4.23
N SER A 16 -26.64 18.42 4.34
CA SER A 16 -26.11 17.06 4.06
C SER A 16 -25.53 16.31 5.28
N ALA A 17 -25.55 16.93 6.46
CA ALA A 17 -24.91 16.39 7.66
C ALA A 17 -25.87 16.10 8.83
N SER A 18 -27.19 16.06 8.61
CA SER A 18 -28.16 15.64 9.62
C SER A 18 -28.32 14.12 9.66
N GLY A 19 -27.24 13.41 9.88
CA GLY A 19 -27.21 12.00 10.21
C GLY A 19 -26.48 11.83 11.54
N THR A 20 -27.16 11.27 12.51
CA THR A 20 -26.73 10.90 13.86
C THR A 20 -25.26 10.54 13.96
N SER A 21 -24.58 11.07 14.97
CA SER A 21 -23.17 10.89 15.33
C SER A 21 -22.78 9.46 15.78
N GLU A 22 -23.44 8.43 15.29
CA GLU A 22 -23.05 7.04 15.51
C GLU A 22 -21.98 6.64 14.48
N VAL A 23 -20.82 6.20 14.97
CA VAL A 23 -19.77 5.59 14.15
C VAL A 23 -20.38 4.38 13.44
N PRO A 24 -20.39 4.32 12.10
CA PRO A 24 -21.04 3.23 11.37
C PRO A 24 -20.43 1.86 11.73
N GLU A 25 -21.26 0.93 12.17
CA GLU A 25 -20.86 -0.42 12.61
C GLU A 25 -20.34 -1.34 11.48
N ASN A 26 -20.46 -0.96 10.21
CA ASN A 26 -20.12 -1.86 9.10
C ASN A 26 -18.73 -1.60 8.51
N PRO A 27 -17.73 -2.47 8.79
CA PRO A 27 -16.35 -2.30 8.29
C PRO A 27 -16.23 -2.39 6.75
N ALA A 28 -17.22 -2.95 6.05
CA ALA A 28 -17.16 -3.08 4.59
C ALA A 28 -17.24 -1.73 3.85
N THR A 29 -17.84 -0.70 4.47
CA THR A 29 -17.94 0.64 3.88
C THR A 29 -16.62 1.44 3.98
N PHE A 30 -15.70 1.04 4.84
CA PHE A 30 -14.46 1.75 5.14
C PHE A 30 -13.33 1.52 4.12
N PHE A 31 -13.39 0.45 3.33
CA PHE A 31 -12.37 0.16 2.31
C PHE A 31 -12.54 0.95 1.00
N GLN A 32 -13.66 1.62 0.81
CA GLN A 32 -14.02 2.24 -0.47
C GLN A 32 -13.10 3.38 -0.96
N PRO A 33 -12.61 4.34 -0.15
CA PRO A 33 -11.81 5.45 -0.67
C PRO A 33 -10.46 5.02 -1.25
N ARG A 34 -9.79 4.07 -0.60
CA ARG A 34 -8.47 3.56 -1.05
C ARG A 34 -8.59 2.69 -2.29
N ALA A 35 -9.59 1.81 -2.31
CA ALA A 35 -9.90 1.02 -3.49
C ALA A 35 -10.26 1.91 -4.69
N ARG A 36 -10.93 3.04 -4.46
CA ARG A 36 -11.29 4.02 -5.48
C ARG A 36 -10.06 4.74 -6.04
N LEU A 37 -9.10 5.16 -5.20
CA LEU A 37 -7.86 5.79 -5.68
C LEU A 37 -7.02 4.81 -6.50
N ALA A 38 -6.82 3.59 -6.00
CA ALA A 38 -6.14 2.55 -6.74
C ALA A 38 -6.85 2.24 -8.08
N ALA A 39 -8.18 2.14 -8.06
CA ALA A 39 -8.98 1.94 -9.27
C ALA A 39 -8.85 3.12 -10.25
N ARG A 40 -8.78 4.37 -9.76
CA ARG A 40 -8.54 5.55 -10.61
C ARG A 40 -7.16 5.53 -11.25
N THR A 41 -6.13 5.20 -10.46
CA THR A 41 -4.76 5.06 -10.98
C THR A 41 -4.69 3.96 -12.03
N LEU A 42 -5.30 2.79 -11.78
CA LEU A 42 -5.36 1.69 -12.74
C LEU A 42 -6.12 2.05 -14.01
N ARG A 43 -7.27 2.75 -13.88
CA ARG A 43 -8.00 3.25 -15.04
C ARG A 43 -7.15 4.22 -15.87
N LEU A 44 -6.38 5.09 -15.21
CA LEU A 44 -5.48 6.01 -15.91
C LEU A 44 -4.37 5.26 -16.65
N ILE A 45 -3.73 4.28 -15.99
CA ILE A 45 -2.74 3.40 -16.62
C ILE A 45 -3.37 2.66 -17.83
N GLY A 46 -4.58 2.13 -17.64
CA GLY A 46 -5.32 1.45 -18.71
C GLY A 46 -5.65 2.37 -19.89
N ILE A 47 -6.08 3.61 -19.61
CA ILE A 47 -6.33 4.62 -20.66
C ILE A 47 -5.03 4.96 -21.39
N ASP A 48 -3.95 5.24 -20.66
CA ASP A 48 -2.66 5.59 -21.26
C ASP A 48 -2.13 4.44 -22.12
N ALA A 49 -2.22 3.19 -21.66
CA ALA A 49 -1.82 2.00 -22.39
C ALA A 49 -2.66 1.80 -23.67
N THR A 50 -3.99 1.92 -23.54
CA THR A 50 -4.92 1.72 -24.66
C THR A 50 -4.73 2.80 -25.73
N VAL A 51 -4.68 4.07 -25.32
CA VAL A 51 -4.49 5.20 -26.25
C VAL A 51 -3.14 5.10 -26.96
N THR A 52 -2.08 4.74 -26.25
CA THR A 52 -0.75 4.58 -26.83
C THR A 52 -0.71 3.39 -27.80
N GLY A 53 -1.27 2.26 -27.42
CA GLY A 53 -1.36 1.07 -28.28
C GLY A 53 -2.17 1.33 -29.55
N LEU A 54 -3.34 1.97 -29.43
CA LEU A 54 -4.18 2.33 -30.59
C LEU A 54 -3.50 3.36 -31.49
N ALA A 55 -2.83 4.37 -30.93
CA ALA A 55 -2.08 5.35 -31.70
C ALA A 55 -0.92 4.70 -32.46
N ALA A 56 -0.18 3.81 -31.81
CA ALA A 56 0.90 3.06 -32.46
C ALA A 56 0.37 2.15 -33.57
N PHE A 57 -0.72 1.43 -33.31
CA PHE A 57 -1.38 0.57 -34.32
C PHE A 57 -1.85 1.37 -35.51
N PHE A 58 -2.51 2.50 -35.28
CA PHE A 58 -3.01 3.37 -36.36
C PHE A 58 -1.86 3.96 -37.19
N CYS A 59 -0.83 4.52 -36.51
CA CYS A 59 0.32 5.09 -37.20
C CYS A 59 1.08 4.03 -38.01
N PHE A 60 1.25 2.84 -37.46
CA PHE A 60 1.87 1.73 -38.18
C PHE A 60 1.05 1.33 -39.41
N GLY A 61 -0.29 1.25 -39.28
CA GLY A 61 -1.21 0.89 -40.37
C GLY A 61 -1.22 1.86 -41.54
N MET A 62 -0.93 3.13 -41.29
CA MET A 62 -0.82 4.13 -42.34
C MET A 62 0.37 3.91 -43.30
N PHE A 63 1.43 3.27 -42.81
CA PHE A 63 2.71 3.13 -43.55
C PHE A 63 3.00 1.69 -43.97
N ASN A 64 2.20 0.70 -43.53
CA ASN A 64 2.46 -0.70 -43.78
C ASN A 64 1.21 -1.44 -44.30
N SER A 65 1.42 -2.49 -45.11
CA SER A 65 0.33 -3.28 -45.70
C SER A 65 -0.36 -4.17 -44.65
N PRO A 66 -1.67 -4.49 -44.80
CA PRO A 66 -2.43 -5.32 -43.86
C PRO A 66 -1.81 -6.71 -43.58
N ARG A 67 -1.08 -7.28 -44.51
CA ARG A 67 -0.43 -8.60 -44.38
C ARG A 67 0.70 -8.61 -43.32
N GLN A 68 1.21 -7.45 -42.91
CA GLN A 68 2.30 -7.31 -41.92
C GLN A 68 1.78 -7.22 -40.48
N PHE A 69 0.46 -7.06 -40.26
CA PHE A 69 -0.14 -6.88 -38.93
C PHE A 69 -0.10 -8.10 -38.01
N THR A 70 0.04 -9.30 -38.56
CA THR A 70 0.01 -10.55 -37.78
C THR A 70 1.40 -11.04 -37.37
N SER A 71 2.45 -10.32 -37.75
CA SER A 71 3.82 -10.72 -37.43
C SER A 71 4.27 -10.22 -36.05
N SER A 72 5.11 -10.99 -35.37
CA SER A 72 5.82 -10.60 -34.14
C SER A 72 6.53 -9.26 -34.27
N ALA A 73 6.93 -8.91 -35.50
CA ALA A 73 7.56 -7.66 -35.90
C ALA A 73 6.74 -6.39 -35.58
N VAL A 74 5.41 -6.50 -35.41
CA VAL A 74 4.51 -5.38 -35.08
C VAL A 74 4.15 -5.37 -33.61
N VAL A 75 3.81 -6.53 -33.06
CA VAL A 75 3.32 -6.67 -31.68
C VAL A 75 4.42 -6.33 -30.68
N VAL A 76 5.65 -6.77 -30.91
CA VAL A 76 6.78 -6.54 -30.00
C VAL A 76 7.15 -5.06 -29.87
N PRO A 77 7.34 -4.27 -30.95
CA PRO A 77 7.59 -2.83 -30.83
C PRO A 77 6.46 -2.06 -30.14
N MET A 78 5.20 -2.38 -30.45
CA MET A 78 4.04 -1.73 -29.84
C MET A 78 3.96 -2.02 -28.33
N ALA A 79 4.15 -3.28 -27.95
CA ALA A 79 4.16 -3.68 -26.55
C ALA A 79 5.33 -3.03 -25.80
N SER A 80 6.54 -3.01 -26.37
CA SER A 80 7.72 -2.40 -25.74
C SER A 80 7.54 -0.89 -25.54
N LEU A 81 7.03 -0.16 -26.53
CA LEU A 81 6.73 1.27 -26.43
C LEU A 81 5.69 1.56 -25.34
N THR A 82 4.63 0.76 -25.27
CA THR A 82 3.57 0.91 -24.28
C THR A 82 4.10 0.66 -22.87
N VAL A 83 4.89 -0.40 -22.67
CA VAL A 83 5.51 -0.73 -21.38
C VAL A 83 6.49 0.35 -20.97
N CYS A 84 7.37 0.79 -21.87
CA CYS A 84 8.33 1.87 -21.60
C CYS A 84 7.64 3.18 -21.24
N LEU A 85 6.48 3.48 -21.86
CA LEU A 85 5.69 4.65 -21.50
C LEU A 85 5.15 4.57 -20.09
N ILE A 86 4.53 3.45 -19.72
CA ILE A 86 4.00 3.23 -18.37
C ILE A 86 5.12 3.36 -17.34
N LEU A 87 6.27 2.74 -17.58
CA LEU A 87 7.44 2.81 -16.69
C LEU A 87 7.98 4.24 -16.56
N SER A 88 8.13 4.98 -17.67
CA SER A 88 8.59 6.38 -17.66
C SER A 88 7.60 7.30 -16.94
N PHE A 89 6.30 7.05 -17.07
CA PHE A 89 5.28 7.79 -16.34
C PHE A 89 5.31 7.49 -14.85
N PHE A 90 5.58 6.24 -14.50
CA PHE A 90 5.74 5.81 -13.13
C PHE A 90 6.97 6.47 -12.47
N GLU A 91 8.12 6.41 -13.13
CA GLU A 91 9.38 7.02 -12.66
C GLU A 91 9.22 8.52 -12.39
N ARG A 92 8.49 9.23 -13.24
CA ARG A 92 8.24 10.68 -13.09
C ARG A 92 7.09 11.03 -12.17
N GLY A 93 6.51 10.04 -11.49
CA GLY A 93 5.44 10.24 -10.52
C GLY A 93 4.10 10.66 -11.13
N LEU A 94 3.87 10.48 -12.44
CA LEU A 94 2.61 10.85 -13.12
C LEU A 94 1.41 9.98 -12.70
N TYR A 95 1.67 8.89 -11.99
CA TYR A 95 0.66 8.05 -11.32
C TYR A 95 0.65 8.22 -9.81
N ALA A 96 1.41 9.16 -9.26
CA ALA A 96 1.35 9.50 -7.85
C ALA A 96 -0.03 10.05 -7.49
N PRO A 97 -0.54 9.82 -6.27
CA PRO A 97 -1.86 10.28 -5.82
C PRO A 97 -2.10 11.77 -6.08
N ALA A 98 -1.14 12.62 -5.75
CA ALA A 98 -1.22 14.06 -5.96
C ALA A 98 -1.43 14.43 -7.44
N GLU A 99 -0.70 13.80 -8.37
CA GLU A 99 -0.81 14.05 -9.81
C GLU A 99 -2.10 13.45 -10.40
N VAL A 100 -2.51 12.26 -9.94
CA VAL A 100 -3.77 11.62 -10.37
C VAL A 100 -4.97 12.46 -9.98
N MET A 101 -4.86 13.23 -8.89
CA MET A 101 -5.92 14.09 -8.36
C MET A 101 -5.81 15.55 -8.80
N SER A 102 -4.66 15.97 -9.32
CA SER A 102 -4.47 17.33 -9.77
C SER A 102 -5.43 17.67 -10.91
N ARG A 103 -5.89 18.93 -10.97
CA ARG A 103 -6.66 19.46 -12.11
C ARG A 103 -5.77 20.09 -13.16
N GLU A 104 -4.48 20.14 -12.91
CA GLU A 104 -3.51 20.66 -13.84
C GLU A 104 -2.87 19.51 -14.62
N LEU A 105 -2.65 19.75 -15.91
CA LEU A 105 -1.93 18.80 -16.75
C LEU A 105 -0.43 19.09 -16.63
N PRO A 106 0.37 18.19 -16.04
CA PRO A 106 1.81 18.39 -15.91
C PRO A 106 2.52 18.13 -17.25
N TRP A 107 2.21 18.94 -18.27
CA TRP A 107 2.59 18.72 -19.66
C TRP A 107 4.09 18.56 -19.87
N ARG A 108 4.94 19.27 -19.08
CA ARG A 108 6.40 19.09 -19.12
C ARG A 108 6.83 17.69 -18.69
N LYS A 109 6.25 17.17 -17.61
CA LYS A 109 6.54 15.80 -17.14
C LYS A 109 6.07 14.78 -18.17
N ILE A 110 4.90 14.99 -18.76
CA ILE A 110 4.32 14.12 -19.79
C ILE A 110 5.20 14.13 -21.05
N ALA A 111 5.61 15.29 -21.53
CA ALA A 111 6.45 15.42 -22.72
C ALA A 111 7.81 14.73 -22.55
N LEU A 112 8.47 14.96 -21.41
CA LEU A 112 9.77 14.35 -21.13
C LEU A 112 9.64 12.82 -20.94
N ALA A 113 8.59 12.35 -20.28
CA ALA A 113 8.34 10.91 -20.14
C ALA A 113 8.01 10.25 -21.49
N TRP A 114 7.26 10.92 -22.34
CA TRP A 114 6.94 10.47 -23.69
C TRP A 114 8.21 10.31 -24.55
N LEU A 115 9.06 11.34 -24.60
CA LEU A 115 10.32 11.29 -25.33
C LEU A 115 11.24 10.19 -24.82
N GLN A 116 11.36 10.04 -23.50
CA GLN A 116 12.14 8.96 -22.87
C GLN A 116 11.57 7.59 -23.24
N ALA A 117 10.27 7.42 -23.17
CA ALA A 117 9.60 6.15 -23.49
C ALA A 117 9.84 5.72 -24.94
N VAL A 118 9.74 6.66 -25.88
CA VAL A 118 9.99 6.38 -27.29
C VAL A 118 11.46 6.04 -27.52
N ALA A 119 12.38 6.78 -26.93
CA ALA A 119 13.82 6.50 -27.06
C ALA A 119 14.21 5.12 -26.49
N VAL A 120 13.75 4.82 -25.26
CA VAL A 120 14.04 3.54 -24.59
C VAL A 120 13.29 2.39 -25.28
N GLY A 121 12.04 2.59 -25.68
CA GLY A 121 11.23 1.57 -26.34
C GLY A 121 11.79 1.19 -27.72
N THR A 122 12.29 2.14 -28.50
CA THR A 122 12.94 1.85 -29.78
C THR A 122 14.27 1.12 -29.57
N LEU A 123 15.07 1.50 -28.57
CA LEU A 123 16.29 0.79 -28.20
C LEU A 123 15.99 -0.63 -27.72
N ALA A 124 14.99 -0.80 -26.85
CA ALA A 124 14.58 -2.12 -26.34
C ALA A 124 14.13 -3.04 -27.47
N THR A 125 13.37 -2.52 -28.44
CA THR A 125 12.95 -3.28 -29.62
C THR A 125 14.15 -3.74 -30.43
N PHE A 126 15.13 -2.87 -30.62
CA PHE A 126 16.37 -3.21 -31.33
C PHE A 126 17.17 -4.29 -30.59
N CYS A 127 17.32 -4.17 -29.27
CA CYS A 127 18.00 -5.18 -28.45
C CYS A 127 17.28 -6.53 -28.45
N LEU A 128 15.95 -6.55 -28.33
CA LEU A 128 15.16 -7.78 -28.38
C LEU A 128 15.29 -8.48 -29.73
N ALA A 129 15.28 -7.72 -30.84
CA ALA A 129 15.51 -8.27 -32.17
C ALA A 129 16.91 -8.87 -32.34
N ALA A 130 17.92 -8.25 -31.72
CA ALA A 130 19.31 -8.76 -31.72
C ALA A 130 19.48 -10.04 -30.87
N LEU A 131 18.75 -10.14 -29.73
CA LEU A 131 18.81 -11.29 -28.81
C LEU A 131 17.97 -12.48 -29.26
N SER A 132 16.95 -12.29 -30.10
CA SER A 132 16.08 -13.38 -30.56
C SER A 132 16.80 -14.39 -31.47
N GLY A 133 18.08 -14.20 -31.74
CA GLY A 133 18.97 -15.22 -32.32
C GLY A 133 18.65 -15.63 -33.77
N GLU A 134 17.72 -14.98 -34.43
CA GLU A 134 17.44 -15.20 -35.86
C GLU A 134 18.52 -14.56 -36.76
N GLY A 135 19.56 -14.03 -36.14
CA GLY A 135 20.81 -13.66 -36.77
C GLY A 135 21.80 -14.81 -36.84
N SER A 136 21.41 -15.96 -37.40
CA SER A 136 22.36 -16.98 -37.80
C SER A 136 23.32 -16.35 -38.84
N LEU A 137 24.60 -16.26 -38.49
CA LEU A 137 25.72 -15.91 -39.36
C LEU A 137 25.96 -17.00 -40.44
N ALA A 138 24.90 -17.53 -41.02
CA ALA A 138 25.00 -18.35 -42.22
C ALA A 138 25.07 -17.39 -43.43
N ALA A 139 26.26 -17.29 -43.97
CA ALA A 139 26.57 -16.52 -45.17
C ALA A 139 25.54 -16.80 -46.28
N GLY A 140 24.72 -15.79 -46.62
CA GLY A 140 23.89 -15.81 -47.79
C GLY A 140 22.43 -15.45 -47.69
N SER A 141 21.83 -15.37 -46.47
CA SER A 141 20.47 -14.86 -46.30
C SER A 141 20.52 -13.61 -45.41
N HIS A 142 20.31 -12.45 -46.03
CA HIS A 142 20.02 -11.22 -45.28
C HIS A 142 18.85 -11.51 -44.32
N SER A 143 19.08 -11.44 -43.01
CA SER A 143 18.10 -11.86 -42.01
C SER A 143 16.82 -11.03 -42.17
N ILE A 144 15.73 -11.69 -42.51
CA ILE A 144 14.41 -11.08 -42.70
C ILE A 144 14.01 -10.19 -41.51
N VAL A 145 14.46 -10.49 -40.29
CA VAL A 145 14.18 -9.73 -39.05
C VAL A 145 14.95 -8.42 -39.00
N PHE A 146 16.23 -8.39 -39.41
CA PHE A 146 17.01 -7.14 -39.47
C PHE A 146 16.44 -6.20 -40.55
N ASP A 147 15.99 -6.74 -41.66
CA ASP A 147 15.32 -5.97 -42.73
C ASP A 147 13.96 -5.47 -42.26
N HIS A 148 13.19 -6.26 -41.50
CA HIS A 148 11.89 -5.83 -40.96
C HIS A 148 12.01 -4.80 -39.85
N THR A 149 12.96 -4.92 -38.92
CA THR A 149 13.20 -3.90 -37.88
C THR A 149 13.80 -2.62 -38.47
N ALA A 150 14.70 -2.73 -39.40
CA ALA A 150 15.23 -1.56 -40.13
C ALA A 150 14.16 -0.92 -41.02
N ALA A 151 13.29 -1.70 -41.67
CA ALA A 151 12.12 -1.21 -42.38
C ALA A 151 11.08 -0.57 -41.46
N THR A 152 10.87 -1.11 -40.29
CA THR A 152 10.00 -0.54 -39.25
C THR A 152 10.50 0.84 -38.78
N ILE A 153 11.80 1.01 -38.63
CA ILE A 153 12.41 2.30 -38.27
C ILE A 153 12.47 3.27 -39.48
N ARG A 154 12.74 2.76 -40.68
CA ARG A 154 12.75 3.54 -41.94
C ARG A 154 11.38 3.94 -42.43
N GLY A 155 10.31 3.25 -42.02
CA GLY A 155 8.96 3.37 -42.56
C GLY A 155 8.22 4.67 -42.29
N GLY A 156 8.86 5.71 -41.72
CA GLY A 156 8.25 7.04 -41.56
C GLY A 156 7.12 7.13 -40.49
N TRP A 157 6.63 6.00 -39.96
CA TRP A 157 5.54 5.97 -38.99
C TRP A 157 5.94 6.50 -37.62
N LEU A 158 7.20 6.34 -37.22
CA LEU A 158 7.70 6.74 -35.89
C LEU A 158 7.60 8.27 -35.66
N PRO A 159 8.00 9.15 -36.59
CA PRO A 159 7.75 10.60 -36.44
C PRO A 159 6.27 10.95 -36.33
N VAL A 160 5.41 10.27 -37.11
CA VAL A 160 3.96 10.49 -37.03
C VAL A 160 3.42 10.01 -35.68
N PHE A 161 3.88 8.87 -35.20
CA PHE A 161 3.54 8.36 -33.86
C PHE A 161 4.01 9.29 -32.74
N LEU A 162 5.20 9.88 -32.87
CA LEU A 162 5.69 10.87 -31.89
C LEU A 162 4.72 12.04 -31.71
N LEU A 163 4.20 12.57 -32.77
CA LEU A 163 3.29 13.73 -32.76
C LEU A 163 1.84 13.31 -32.45
N PHE A 164 1.33 12.35 -33.19
CA PHE A 164 -0.06 11.89 -33.09
C PHE A 164 -0.32 11.21 -31.75
N GLY A 165 0.58 10.29 -31.33
CA GLY A 165 0.46 9.58 -30.06
C GLY A 165 0.55 10.52 -28.86
N PHE A 166 1.44 11.50 -28.88
CA PHE A 166 1.50 12.54 -27.85
C PHE A 166 0.23 13.37 -27.81
N GLY A 167 -0.29 13.79 -28.98
CA GLY A 167 -1.56 14.52 -29.07
C GLY A 167 -2.74 13.71 -28.55
N ALA A 168 -2.85 12.45 -28.94
CA ALA A 168 -3.90 11.55 -28.49
C ALA A 168 -3.87 11.32 -26.98
N LEU A 169 -2.68 11.08 -26.41
CA LEU A 169 -2.48 10.87 -24.99
C LEU A 169 -2.82 12.13 -24.17
N THR A 170 -2.32 13.29 -24.58
CA THR A 170 -2.62 14.57 -23.91
C THR A 170 -4.10 14.90 -23.99
N THR A 171 -4.74 14.67 -25.14
CA THR A 171 -6.18 14.86 -25.33
C THR A 171 -6.99 13.92 -24.42
N ALA A 172 -6.63 12.64 -24.34
CA ALA A 172 -7.29 11.69 -23.45
C ALA A 172 -7.17 12.11 -21.97
N ARG A 173 -6.01 12.61 -21.55
CA ARG A 173 -5.81 13.14 -20.20
C ARG A 173 -6.59 14.45 -19.95
N LEU A 174 -6.69 15.34 -20.93
CA LEU A 174 -7.52 16.54 -20.85
C LEU A 174 -9.02 16.20 -20.75
N ILE A 175 -9.50 15.26 -21.57
CA ILE A 175 -10.87 14.76 -21.49
C ILE A 175 -11.15 14.21 -20.10
N ARG A 176 -10.22 13.39 -19.56
CA ARG A 176 -10.33 12.90 -18.19
C ARG A 176 -10.44 14.03 -17.18
N LEU A 177 -9.57 15.05 -17.26
CA LEU A 177 -9.61 16.19 -16.34
C LEU A 177 -10.94 16.93 -16.42
N ARG A 178 -11.52 17.06 -17.60
CA ARG A 178 -12.80 17.76 -17.81
C ARG A 178 -14.01 17.01 -17.27
N PHE A 179 -14.05 15.67 -17.47
CA PHE A 179 -15.23 14.86 -17.20
C PHE A 179 -15.14 13.98 -15.93
N TYR A 180 -13.93 13.66 -15.48
CA TYR A 180 -13.71 12.71 -14.37
C TYR A 180 -12.97 13.29 -13.18
N ALA A 181 -12.58 14.57 -13.23
CA ALA A 181 -12.00 15.28 -12.09
C ALA A 181 -13.09 15.75 -11.13
N GLY A 182 -13.84 14.82 -10.54
CA GLY A 182 -14.81 15.13 -9.50
C GLY A 182 -14.11 15.47 -8.18
N PRO A 183 -14.71 16.33 -7.36
CA PRO A 183 -14.24 16.64 -6.03
C PRO A 183 -14.69 15.53 -5.07
N GLU A 184 -14.01 14.38 -5.02
CA GLU A 184 -14.19 13.48 -3.89
C GLU A 184 -13.01 13.64 -2.94
N PRO A 185 -13.25 14.00 -1.70
CA PRO A 185 -12.23 13.98 -0.67
C PRO A 185 -11.74 12.54 -0.50
N LEU A 186 -10.43 12.34 -0.53
CA LEU A 186 -9.86 11.00 -0.56
C LEU A 186 -9.40 10.51 0.79
N ASN A 187 -9.03 11.42 1.67
CA ASN A 187 -8.47 11.11 2.97
C ASN A 187 -9.37 11.67 4.06
N ARG A 188 -9.98 10.79 4.84
CA ARG A 188 -10.72 11.18 6.04
C ARG A 188 -9.71 11.72 7.05
N THR A 189 -9.85 13.01 7.31
CA THR A 189 -8.86 13.78 8.06
C THR A 189 -9.45 14.24 9.38
N VAL A 190 -8.69 14.04 10.46
CA VAL A 190 -9.00 14.61 11.77
C VAL A 190 -7.93 15.63 12.10
N ILE A 191 -8.35 16.75 12.65
CA ILE A 191 -7.43 17.79 13.13
C ILE A 191 -7.31 17.64 14.65
N ILE A 192 -6.08 17.61 15.16
CA ILE A 192 -5.81 17.64 16.60
C ILE A 192 -5.02 18.91 16.92
N GLY A 193 -5.43 19.67 17.93
CA GLY A 193 -4.72 20.87 18.28
C GLY A 193 -5.48 21.81 19.21
N GLU A 194 -5.09 23.08 19.18
CA GLU A 194 -5.69 24.17 19.93
C GLU A 194 -6.56 25.06 19.03
N GLU A 195 -7.46 25.84 19.64
CA GLU A 195 -8.49 26.62 18.96
C GLU A 195 -7.93 27.55 17.88
N GLU A 196 -6.93 28.37 18.21
CA GLU A 196 -6.38 29.40 17.31
C GLU A 196 -5.70 28.77 16.07
N PRO A 197 -4.76 27.79 16.19
CA PRO A 197 -4.19 27.12 15.02
C PRO A 197 -5.19 26.35 14.19
N ILE A 198 -6.20 25.72 14.82
CA ILE A 198 -7.26 25.01 14.10
C ILE A 198 -8.10 26.00 13.27
N HIS A 199 -8.46 27.14 13.86
CA HIS A 199 -9.23 28.17 13.17
C HIS A 199 -8.47 28.70 11.93
N ASP A 200 -7.17 29.05 12.06
CA ASP A 200 -6.35 29.50 10.95
C ASP A 200 -6.22 28.42 9.85
N LEU A 201 -5.98 27.17 10.26
CA LEU A 201 -5.92 26.02 9.34
C LEU A 201 -7.24 25.86 8.56
N LEU A 202 -8.38 25.87 9.25
CA LEU A 202 -9.71 25.69 8.63
C LEU A 202 -10.06 26.80 7.64
N LEU A 203 -9.72 28.06 7.95
CA LEU A 203 -9.90 29.16 7.00
C LEU A 203 -9.13 28.93 5.70
N ARG A 204 -7.89 28.44 5.80
CA ARG A 204 -7.05 28.13 4.63
C ARG A 204 -7.52 26.88 3.88
N VAL A 205 -7.96 25.86 4.60
CA VAL A 205 -8.55 24.64 4.02
C VAL A 205 -9.81 24.96 3.24
N ARG A 206 -10.68 25.85 3.74
CA ARG A 206 -11.91 26.24 3.03
C ARG A 206 -11.65 26.98 1.72
N THR A 207 -10.57 27.75 1.64
CA THR A 207 -10.25 28.56 0.44
C THR A 207 -9.49 27.78 -0.64
N GLY A 208 -8.70 26.76 -0.30
CA GLY A 208 -7.84 26.06 -1.27
C GLY A 208 -7.85 24.52 -1.21
N LEU A 209 -7.98 23.95 -0.04
CA LEU A 209 -7.66 22.53 0.23
C LEU A 209 -8.85 21.56 0.21
N ARG A 210 -10.06 22.04 0.04
CA ARG A 210 -11.30 21.24 0.05
C ARG A 210 -11.29 20.01 -0.86
N ARG A 211 -10.21 19.82 -1.64
CA ARG A 211 -10.07 18.77 -2.65
C ARG A 211 -9.21 17.59 -2.24
N SER A 212 -8.41 17.74 -1.17
CA SER A 212 -7.44 16.72 -0.79
C SER A 212 -7.72 16.08 0.58
N PHE A 213 -8.37 16.83 1.47
CA PHE A 213 -8.71 16.43 2.82
C PHE A 213 -10.22 16.49 3.05
N ASP A 214 -10.80 15.38 3.50
CA ASP A 214 -12.15 15.35 4.06
C ASP A 214 -12.02 15.49 5.57
N VAL A 215 -12.13 16.73 6.07
CA VAL A 215 -12.07 16.98 7.50
C VAL A 215 -13.37 16.50 8.12
N ILE A 216 -13.33 15.33 8.77
CA ILE A 216 -14.48 14.68 9.39
C ILE A 216 -14.73 15.15 10.82
N GLY A 217 -13.75 15.82 11.46
CA GLY A 217 -13.91 16.38 12.80
C GLY A 217 -12.59 16.78 13.44
N ILE A 218 -12.69 17.20 14.68
CA ILE A 218 -11.62 17.78 15.47
C ILE A 218 -11.44 17.00 16.77
N VAL A 219 -10.21 16.92 17.25
CA VAL A 219 -9.84 16.38 18.55
C VAL A 219 -9.14 17.47 19.33
N GLU A 220 -9.60 17.77 20.53
CA GLU A 220 -8.97 18.74 21.40
C GLU A 220 -7.75 18.14 22.09
N HIS A 221 -6.68 18.93 22.19
CA HIS A 221 -5.48 18.50 22.89
C HIS A 221 -5.55 18.80 24.39
N VAL A 222 -6.18 19.88 24.80
CA VAL A 222 -6.26 20.35 26.19
C VAL A 222 -7.55 19.90 26.84
N THR A 223 -7.43 19.23 27.98
CA THR A 223 -8.54 18.59 28.72
C THR A 223 -9.37 19.52 29.59
N ASP A 224 -9.11 20.82 29.64
CA ASP A 224 -9.74 21.76 30.58
C ASP A 224 -10.77 22.73 29.95
N THR A 225 -11.00 22.66 28.67
CA THR A 225 -12.10 23.41 28.05
C THR A 225 -13.35 22.54 28.02
N LEU A 226 -14.49 23.13 28.39
CA LEU A 226 -15.80 22.49 28.34
C LEU A 226 -15.99 21.72 27.03
N PRO A 227 -16.54 20.50 27.05
CA PRO A 227 -16.72 19.70 25.84
C PRO A 227 -17.57 20.48 24.84
N ARG A 228 -16.93 20.99 23.81
CA ARG A 228 -17.62 21.60 22.67
C ARG A 228 -18.07 20.48 21.76
N HIS A 229 -19.36 20.37 21.55
CA HIS A 229 -19.89 19.36 20.63
C HIS A 229 -19.66 19.70 19.17
N ASP A 230 -19.38 20.97 18.84
CA ASP A 230 -19.20 21.48 17.50
C ASP A 230 -18.25 22.68 17.49
N PHE A 231 -17.29 22.66 16.56
CA PHE A 231 -16.38 23.78 16.30
C PHE A 231 -16.40 24.12 14.80
N LEU A 232 -16.93 25.30 14.48
CA LEU A 232 -17.07 25.78 13.09
C LEU A 232 -17.81 24.81 12.14
N GLY A 233 -18.81 24.11 12.65
CA GLY A 233 -19.59 23.14 11.88
C GLY A 233 -18.91 21.77 11.73
N LEU A 234 -17.89 21.47 12.53
CA LEU A 234 -17.22 20.18 12.58
C LEU A 234 -17.40 19.56 13.98
N PRO A 235 -17.73 18.25 14.06
CA PRO A 235 -17.87 17.58 15.34
C PRO A 235 -16.54 17.50 16.09
N VAL A 236 -16.61 17.69 17.41
CA VAL A 236 -15.46 17.49 18.30
C VAL A 236 -15.56 16.10 18.93
N PHE A 237 -14.58 15.25 18.67
CA PHE A 237 -14.59 13.83 19.08
C PHE A 237 -13.97 13.58 20.47
N GLY A 238 -13.65 14.64 21.22
CA GLY A 238 -13.00 14.57 22.53
C GLY A 238 -11.46 14.54 22.43
N ASN A 239 -10.81 13.64 23.15
CA ASN A 239 -9.36 13.64 23.35
C ASN A 239 -8.60 12.68 22.40
N ILE A 240 -7.27 12.60 22.59
CA ILE A 240 -6.38 11.73 21.80
C ILE A 240 -6.77 10.23 21.87
N ASP A 241 -7.38 9.79 22.99
CA ASP A 241 -7.83 8.39 23.12
C ASP A 241 -9.00 8.08 22.17
N ALA A 242 -9.87 9.08 21.92
CA ALA A 242 -10.94 8.97 20.92
C ALA A 242 -10.34 8.87 19.52
N LEU A 243 -9.33 9.68 19.21
CA LEU A 243 -8.60 9.61 17.94
C LEU A 243 -7.97 8.23 17.73
N GLU A 244 -7.31 7.67 18.74
CA GLU A 244 -6.75 6.32 18.64
C GLU A 244 -7.81 5.26 18.36
N ARG A 245 -8.96 5.33 19.03
CA ARG A 245 -10.08 4.42 18.74
C ARG A 245 -10.55 4.53 17.30
N MET A 246 -10.70 5.76 16.79
CA MET A 246 -11.09 6.01 15.39
C MET A 246 -10.04 5.47 14.41
N ILE A 247 -8.75 5.64 14.70
CA ILE A 247 -7.67 5.08 13.89
C ILE A 247 -7.72 3.55 13.90
N ARG A 248 -7.91 2.91 15.06
CA ARG A 248 -8.05 1.44 15.17
C ARG A 248 -9.25 0.91 14.40
N GLN A 249 -10.30 1.71 14.26
CA GLN A 249 -11.48 1.37 13.46
C GLN A 249 -11.32 1.66 11.95
N ASP A 250 -10.12 2.13 11.50
CA ASP A 250 -9.86 2.63 10.14
C ASP A 250 -10.81 3.77 9.72
N ALA A 251 -11.32 4.54 10.67
CA ALA A 251 -12.19 5.68 10.41
C ALA A 251 -11.41 6.93 9.97
N VAL A 252 -10.10 6.98 10.26
CA VAL A 252 -9.21 8.12 9.96
C VAL A 252 -8.07 7.68 9.06
N ASP A 253 -7.80 8.46 8.03
CA ASP A 253 -6.71 8.25 7.08
C ASP A 253 -5.54 9.19 7.32
N THR A 254 -5.83 10.42 7.73
CA THR A 254 -4.83 11.47 7.92
C THR A 254 -5.11 12.22 9.22
N VAL A 255 -4.06 12.60 9.93
CA VAL A 255 -4.12 13.47 11.10
C VAL A 255 -3.34 14.74 10.82
N LEU A 256 -3.99 15.89 11.02
CA LEU A 256 -3.33 17.20 10.96
C LEU A 256 -3.12 17.69 12.39
N VAL A 257 -1.88 17.86 12.79
CA VAL A 257 -1.51 18.40 14.11
C VAL A 257 -1.39 19.91 13.97
N ALA A 258 -2.31 20.65 14.60
CA ALA A 258 -2.39 22.10 14.58
C ALA A 258 -2.21 22.64 16.00
N LEU A 259 -0.95 22.71 16.45
CA LEU A 259 -0.55 23.26 17.74
C LEU A 259 0.31 24.51 17.53
N PRO A 260 0.34 25.42 18.54
CA PRO A 260 1.29 26.53 18.52
C PRO A 260 2.73 26.03 18.40
N TRP A 261 3.57 26.78 17.67
CA TRP A 261 4.98 26.40 17.48
C TRP A 261 5.76 26.29 18.81
N SER A 262 5.31 26.99 19.85
CA SER A 262 5.84 26.90 21.22
C SER A 262 5.57 25.57 21.91
N ALA A 263 4.59 24.80 21.43
CA ALA A 263 4.16 23.52 22.01
C ALA A 263 4.94 22.33 21.44
N GLY A 264 6.25 22.47 21.19
CA GLY A 264 7.08 21.46 20.56
C GLY A 264 7.09 20.09 21.25
N ASP A 265 7.15 20.08 22.59
CA ASP A 265 7.15 18.83 23.37
C ASP A 265 5.79 18.12 23.30
N GLN A 266 4.69 18.86 23.31
CA GLN A 266 3.33 18.32 23.16
C GLN A 266 3.14 17.75 21.74
N THR A 267 3.60 18.49 20.72
CA THR A 267 3.58 18.03 19.32
C THR A 267 4.35 16.72 19.18
N ARG A 268 5.54 16.62 19.79
CA ARG A 268 6.35 15.40 19.80
C ARG A 268 5.60 14.24 20.45
N ALA A 269 5.04 14.43 21.63
CA ALA A 269 4.31 13.39 22.36
C ALA A 269 3.10 12.86 21.56
N ILE A 270 2.36 13.76 20.91
CA ILE A 270 1.25 13.37 20.02
C ILE A 270 1.76 12.53 18.83
N ILE A 271 2.82 13.00 18.16
CA ILE A 271 3.39 12.31 17.01
C ILE A 271 3.90 10.94 17.42
N GLU A 272 4.66 10.81 18.49
CA GLU A 272 5.16 9.54 18.99
C GLU A 272 4.02 8.55 19.26
N ARG A 273 2.94 9.01 19.87
CA ARG A 273 1.77 8.19 20.17
C ARG A 273 1.02 7.74 18.91
N ILE A 274 0.81 8.64 17.94
CA ILE A 274 0.05 8.35 16.72
C ILE A 274 0.90 7.60 15.69
N SER A 275 2.22 7.82 15.66
CA SER A 275 3.14 7.20 14.69
C SER A 275 3.21 5.67 14.78
N MET A 276 2.75 5.09 15.89
CA MET A 276 2.62 3.63 16.05
C MET A 276 1.47 3.03 15.22
N ALA A 277 0.59 3.87 14.68
CA ALA A 277 -0.57 3.47 13.88
C ALA A 277 -0.36 3.74 12.38
N PRO A 278 -1.08 3.05 11.48
CA PRO A 278 -0.94 3.21 10.04
C PRO A 278 -1.73 4.43 9.52
N VAL A 279 -1.34 5.64 9.92
CA VAL A 279 -1.93 6.92 9.50
C VAL A 279 -0.87 7.87 8.95
N ASP A 280 -1.29 8.79 8.07
CA ASP A 280 -0.44 9.88 7.63
C ASP A 280 -0.58 11.04 8.62
N VAL A 281 0.55 11.55 9.12
CA VAL A 281 0.56 12.64 10.11
C VAL A 281 1.28 13.85 9.51
N TYR A 282 0.59 14.96 9.47
CA TYR A 282 1.14 16.25 9.05
C TYR A 282 1.06 17.25 10.19
N ILE A 283 2.07 18.10 10.29
CA ILE A 283 2.11 19.22 11.23
C ILE A 283 1.80 20.50 10.46
N TYR A 284 0.85 21.26 10.96
CA TYR A 284 0.60 22.62 10.52
C TYR A 284 1.40 23.59 11.39
N PRO A 285 2.42 24.30 10.83
CA PRO A 285 3.31 25.14 11.62
C PRO A 285 2.68 26.48 12.03
N GLY A 286 1.42 26.75 11.66
CA GLY A 286 0.78 28.05 11.88
C GLY A 286 1.41 29.20 11.08
N THR A 287 0.87 30.40 11.24
CA THR A 287 1.39 31.61 10.58
C THR A 287 2.77 31.99 11.07
N ASN A 288 3.08 31.77 12.34
CA ASN A 288 4.37 32.10 12.94
C ASN A 288 5.50 31.14 12.49
N GLY A 289 5.18 29.90 12.17
CA GLY A 289 6.14 28.93 11.62
C GLY A 289 6.49 29.16 10.15
N LEU A 290 5.68 29.93 9.41
CA LEU A 290 5.90 30.23 7.99
C LEU A 290 7.07 31.18 7.72
N ASN A 291 7.55 31.90 8.73
CA ASN A 291 8.73 32.77 8.63
C ASN A 291 10.06 31.99 8.62
N LEU A 292 10.03 30.66 8.77
CA LEU A 292 11.22 29.84 8.62
C LEU A 292 11.58 29.70 7.12
N PRO A 293 12.88 29.77 6.75
CA PRO A 293 13.34 29.54 5.40
C PRO A 293 13.24 28.04 5.05
N LEU A 294 12.02 27.54 4.90
CA LEU A 294 11.74 26.16 4.53
C LEU A 294 12.13 25.93 3.07
N ARG A 295 13.29 25.34 2.82
CA ARG A 295 13.76 25.00 1.46
C ARG A 295 12.94 23.92 0.77
N ARG A 296 12.14 23.13 1.50
CA ARG A 296 11.20 22.12 1.01
C ARG A 296 9.96 22.08 1.91
N ALA A 297 9.01 22.97 1.66
CA ALA A 297 7.63 22.68 2.02
C ALA A 297 7.06 21.78 0.91
N ASP A 298 6.45 20.67 1.29
CA ASP A 298 5.72 19.86 0.33
C ASP A 298 4.49 20.67 -0.11
N ARG A 299 4.59 21.34 -1.27
CA ARG A 299 3.52 22.16 -1.84
C ARG A 299 2.36 21.32 -2.38
N ALA A 300 2.25 20.06 -1.94
CA ALA A 300 1.23 19.14 -2.40
C ALA A 300 -0.20 19.73 -2.28
N PHE A 301 -0.37 20.79 -1.43
CA PHE A 301 -1.69 21.26 -1.07
C PHE A 301 -1.82 22.79 -0.95
N ASP A 302 -0.93 23.58 -1.53
CA ASP A 302 -0.88 25.06 -1.36
C ASP A 302 -0.75 25.53 0.11
N LEU A 303 -0.62 24.61 1.06
CA LEU A 303 -0.27 24.86 2.46
C LEU A 303 1.11 24.29 2.78
N PRO A 304 1.89 24.98 3.59
CA PRO A 304 3.13 24.45 4.14
C PRO A 304 2.80 23.46 5.25
N LEU A 305 2.54 22.21 4.89
CA LEU A 305 2.42 21.12 5.82
C LEU A 305 3.76 20.41 5.95
N LEU A 306 4.19 20.16 7.18
CA LEU A 306 5.37 19.35 7.45
C LEU A 306 4.92 17.90 7.64
N MET A 307 5.44 17.01 6.83
CA MET A 307 5.15 15.58 6.95
C MET A 307 5.94 15.01 8.13
N ALA A 308 5.25 14.51 9.15
CA ALA A 308 5.86 13.89 10.32
C ALA A 308 5.93 12.37 10.20
N CYS A 309 4.88 11.73 9.70
CA CYS A 309 4.81 10.28 9.54
C CYS A 309 3.97 9.92 8.31
N THR A 310 4.38 8.87 7.61
CA THR A 310 3.61 8.31 6.47
C THR A 310 3.21 6.88 6.72
N ARG A 311 2.14 6.46 6.06
CA ARG A 311 1.81 5.03 5.97
C ARG A 311 2.89 4.31 5.19
N PRO A 312 3.44 3.21 5.73
CA PRO A 312 4.56 2.52 5.10
C PRO A 312 4.25 2.00 3.69
N ILE A 313 3.06 1.42 3.51
CA ILE A 313 2.61 0.87 2.24
C ILE A 313 1.28 1.53 1.89
N GLY A 314 1.33 2.60 1.08
CA GLY A 314 0.18 3.38 0.67
C GLY A 314 -0.01 3.42 -0.85
N GLY A 315 -1.12 3.98 -1.29
CA GLY A 315 -1.41 4.25 -2.70
C GLY A 315 -1.22 3.04 -3.62
N LEU A 316 -0.45 3.23 -4.69
CA LEU A 316 -0.16 2.18 -5.68
C LEU A 316 0.67 1.04 -5.09
N GLY A 317 1.57 1.34 -4.13
CA GLY A 317 2.35 0.31 -3.44
C GLY A 317 1.47 -0.72 -2.74
N ALA A 318 0.41 -0.29 -2.06
CA ALA A 318 -0.55 -1.18 -1.41
C ALA A 318 -1.30 -2.07 -2.42
N PHE A 319 -1.59 -1.52 -3.62
CA PHE A 319 -2.21 -2.31 -4.69
C PHE A 319 -1.24 -3.35 -5.26
N ILE A 320 0.00 -2.96 -5.57
CA ILE A 320 1.03 -3.87 -6.07
C ILE A 320 1.27 -4.99 -5.06
N LYS A 321 1.42 -4.62 -3.78
CA LYS A 321 1.57 -5.59 -2.68
C LYS A 321 0.40 -6.57 -2.61
N ARG A 322 -0.83 -6.07 -2.74
CA ARG A 322 -2.02 -6.91 -2.73
C ARG A 322 -2.10 -7.83 -3.94
N ALA A 323 -1.76 -7.33 -5.13
CA ALA A 323 -1.73 -8.12 -6.37
C ALA A 323 -0.70 -9.25 -6.29
N GLU A 324 0.50 -8.95 -5.79
CA GLU A 324 1.54 -9.94 -5.50
C GLU A 324 1.04 -11.02 -4.54
N ASP A 325 0.51 -10.61 -3.37
CA ASP A 325 0.01 -11.51 -2.35
C ASP A 325 -1.07 -12.46 -2.90
N VAL A 326 -2.04 -11.93 -3.66
CA VAL A 326 -3.12 -12.73 -4.23
C VAL A 326 -2.60 -13.67 -5.33
N ALA A 327 -1.81 -13.16 -6.27
CA ALA A 327 -1.33 -13.94 -7.41
C ALA A 327 -0.44 -15.11 -6.95
N LEU A 328 0.54 -14.82 -6.08
CA LEU A 328 1.46 -15.86 -5.60
C LEU A 328 0.76 -16.85 -4.65
N SER A 329 -0.13 -16.38 -3.76
CA SER A 329 -0.86 -17.29 -2.87
C SER A 329 -1.82 -18.19 -3.63
N ALA A 330 -2.53 -17.68 -4.64
CA ALA A 330 -3.41 -18.48 -5.48
C ALA A 330 -2.63 -19.53 -6.27
N ALA A 331 -1.51 -19.13 -6.89
CA ALA A 331 -0.64 -20.05 -7.62
C ALA A 331 -0.08 -21.15 -6.70
N LEU A 332 0.45 -20.77 -5.53
CA LEU A 332 0.97 -21.74 -4.54
C LEU A 332 -0.12 -22.68 -4.06
N LEU A 333 -1.30 -22.19 -3.66
CA LEU A 333 -2.41 -23.03 -3.21
C LEU A 333 -2.85 -24.02 -4.29
N THR A 334 -2.93 -23.58 -5.54
CA THR A 334 -3.28 -24.46 -6.66
C THR A 334 -2.24 -25.58 -6.81
N PHE A 335 -0.96 -25.21 -6.80
CA PHE A 335 0.14 -26.17 -6.97
C PHE A 335 0.26 -27.18 -5.82
N ILE A 336 0.14 -26.70 -4.56
CA ILE A 336 0.29 -27.55 -3.38
C ILE A 336 -1.03 -28.20 -2.91
N SER A 337 -2.16 -27.96 -3.58
CA SER A 337 -3.48 -28.50 -3.18
C SER A 337 -3.51 -30.02 -2.97
N PRO A 338 -2.85 -30.88 -3.78
CA PRO A 338 -2.83 -32.33 -3.52
C PRO A 338 -2.13 -32.66 -2.19
N VAL A 339 -1.04 -31.94 -1.87
CA VAL A 339 -0.31 -32.11 -0.60
C VAL A 339 -1.18 -31.67 0.58
N LEU A 340 -1.89 -30.54 0.47
CA LEU A 340 -2.79 -30.07 1.52
C LEU A 340 -3.93 -31.06 1.79
N LEU A 341 -4.50 -31.67 0.76
CA LEU A 341 -5.54 -32.68 0.89
C LEU A 341 -5.01 -33.95 1.55
N THR A 342 -3.80 -34.40 1.20
CA THR A 342 -3.14 -35.55 1.80
C THR A 342 -2.88 -35.31 3.30
N ILE A 343 -2.36 -34.11 3.66
CA ILE A 343 -2.14 -33.75 5.07
C ILE A 343 -3.49 -33.70 5.82
N ALA A 344 -4.52 -33.13 5.21
CA ALA A 344 -5.86 -33.05 5.80
C ALA A 344 -6.43 -34.46 6.10
N ALA A 345 -6.27 -35.39 5.17
CA ALA A 345 -6.66 -36.79 5.35
C ALA A 345 -5.86 -37.47 6.48
N ALA A 346 -4.53 -37.30 6.51
CA ALA A 346 -3.68 -37.84 7.55
C ALA A 346 -4.08 -37.35 8.96
N ILE A 347 -4.36 -36.04 9.11
CA ILE A 347 -4.82 -35.47 10.37
C ILE A 347 -6.17 -36.09 10.79
N LYS A 348 -7.10 -36.24 9.84
CA LYS A 348 -8.45 -36.73 10.11
C LYS A 348 -8.45 -38.22 10.51
N LEU A 349 -7.55 -39.00 9.91
CA LEU A 349 -7.41 -40.43 10.18
C LEU A 349 -6.68 -40.71 11.51
N THR A 350 -5.75 -39.82 11.92
CA THR A 350 -4.91 -40.08 13.11
C THR A 350 -5.46 -39.47 14.39
N SER A 351 -6.38 -38.52 14.33
CA SER A 351 -6.95 -37.88 15.53
C SER A 351 -8.35 -37.32 15.30
N ARG A 352 -9.20 -37.38 16.33
CA ARG A 352 -10.58 -36.86 16.28
C ARG A 352 -10.59 -35.31 16.34
N GLY A 353 -11.45 -34.65 15.54
CA GLY A 353 -11.68 -33.22 15.56
C GLY A 353 -11.52 -32.55 14.20
N PRO A 354 -11.51 -31.17 14.13
CA PRO A 354 -11.36 -30.42 12.90
C PRO A 354 -9.93 -30.52 12.35
N VAL A 355 -9.78 -30.45 11.03
CA VAL A 355 -8.48 -30.47 10.34
C VAL A 355 -7.69 -29.18 10.58
N LEU A 356 -8.38 -28.05 10.57
CA LEU A 356 -7.80 -26.73 10.76
C LEU A 356 -7.96 -26.29 12.21
N PHE A 357 -6.91 -25.65 12.72
CA PHE A 357 -6.86 -24.96 13.99
C PHE A 357 -6.85 -23.46 13.73
N ARG A 358 -7.61 -22.69 14.50
CA ARG A 358 -7.69 -21.24 14.45
C ARG A 358 -7.02 -20.64 15.66
N GLN A 359 -6.05 -19.79 15.45
CA GLN A 359 -5.29 -19.11 16.51
C GLN A 359 -5.49 -17.61 16.44
N ARG A 360 -5.89 -16.99 17.55
CA ARG A 360 -6.04 -15.53 17.62
C ARG A 360 -4.68 -14.87 17.72
N ARG A 361 -4.42 -13.88 16.86
CA ARG A 361 -3.18 -13.12 16.83
C ARG A 361 -3.44 -11.65 16.52
N LEU A 362 -2.50 -10.78 16.91
CA LEU A 362 -2.54 -9.37 16.50
C LEU A 362 -2.12 -9.26 15.03
N GLY A 363 -2.95 -8.59 14.26
CA GLY A 363 -2.75 -8.30 12.85
C GLY A 363 -2.55 -6.81 12.59
N TYR A 364 -2.89 -6.39 11.36
CA TYR A 364 -2.82 -5.00 10.95
C TYR A 364 -3.63 -4.08 11.87
N ASN A 365 -3.04 -2.95 12.24
CA ASN A 365 -3.65 -1.94 13.11
C ASN A 365 -4.11 -2.50 14.48
N ASN A 366 -3.33 -3.42 15.05
CA ASN A 366 -3.63 -4.10 16.33
C ASN A 366 -4.97 -4.85 16.36
N ARG A 367 -5.58 -5.16 15.20
CA ARG A 367 -6.82 -5.94 15.14
C ARG A 367 -6.52 -7.42 15.37
N VAL A 368 -7.39 -8.06 16.11
CA VAL A 368 -7.30 -9.51 16.29
C VAL A 368 -7.74 -10.21 15.01
N ILE A 369 -6.90 -11.10 14.51
CA ILE A 369 -7.16 -11.95 13.34
C ILE A 369 -7.11 -13.43 13.74
N GLU A 370 -7.84 -14.28 13.03
CA GLU A 370 -7.77 -15.72 13.16
C GLU A 370 -6.78 -16.29 12.14
N VAL A 371 -5.63 -16.75 12.61
CA VAL A 371 -4.61 -17.38 11.78
C VAL A 371 -4.92 -18.88 11.65
N LEU A 372 -5.03 -19.35 10.41
CA LEU A 372 -5.33 -20.75 10.09
C LEU A 372 -4.06 -21.59 10.08
N LYS A 373 -4.10 -22.74 10.75
CA LYS A 373 -3.04 -23.76 10.74
C LYS A 373 -3.63 -25.14 10.60
N PHE A 374 -2.85 -26.11 10.16
CA PHE A 374 -3.22 -27.51 10.36
C PHE A 374 -3.15 -27.84 11.85
N ARG A 375 -4.10 -28.64 12.31
CA ARG A 375 -4.10 -29.11 13.68
C ARG A 375 -2.91 -30.03 13.91
N SER A 376 -2.02 -29.61 14.79
CA SER A 376 -0.82 -30.37 15.21
C SER A 376 -0.90 -30.88 16.66
N MET A 377 -1.94 -30.48 17.41
CA MET A 377 -2.18 -30.88 18.80
C MET A 377 -3.53 -31.59 18.95
N TYR A 378 -3.68 -32.38 20.00
CA TYR A 378 -4.97 -32.97 20.37
C TYR A 378 -5.96 -31.87 20.75
N THR A 379 -7.21 -31.99 20.29
CA THR A 379 -8.22 -30.91 20.41
C THR A 379 -8.53 -30.53 21.86
N HIS A 380 -8.55 -31.51 22.76
CA HIS A 380 -8.85 -31.31 24.19
C HIS A 380 -7.68 -30.67 24.98
N LEU A 381 -6.49 -30.59 24.38
CA LEU A 381 -5.28 -30.00 24.97
C LEU A 381 -4.82 -28.73 24.21
N SER A 382 -5.56 -28.31 23.18
CA SER A 382 -5.19 -27.17 22.37
C SER A 382 -5.60 -25.86 23.03
N ASP A 383 -4.72 -24.86 22.97
CA ASP A 383 -4.92 -23.51 23.49
C ASP A 383 -4.89 -22.50 22.34
N ALA A 384 -6.04 -21.85 22.08
CA ALA A 384 -6.20 -20.90 20.99
C ALA A 384 -5.46 -19.57 21.23
N ASP A 385 -5.25 -19.19 22.47
CA ASP A 385 -4.59 -17.93 22.84
C ASP A 385 -3.09 -18.12 23.11
N ALA A 386 -2.62 -19.39 23.10
CA ALA A 386 -1.23 -19.77 23.36
C ALA A 386 -0.69 -19.21 24.69
N ALA A 387 -1.49 -19.25 25.74
CA ALA A 387 -1.07 -18.90 27.10
C ALA A 387 0.14 -19.73 27.52
N GLN A 388 0.21 -20.97 27.03
CA GLN A 388 1.36 -21.84 27.22
C GLN A 388 2.08 -22.10 25.89
N GLN A 389 3.28 -21.54 25.73
CA GLN A 389 4.12 -21.79 24.55
C GLN A 389 4.45 -23.29 24.43
N ALA A 390 4.45 -23.79 23.19
CA ALA A 390 4.83 -25.15 22.93
C ALA A 390 6.37 -25.33 23.04
N PHE A 391 6.79 -26.42 23.63
CA PHE A 391 8.19 -26.76 23.83
C PHE A 391 8.55 -28.09 23.15
N ARG A 392 9.84 -28.43 23.07
CA ARG A 392 10.30 -29.63 22.43
C ARG A 392 9.89 -30.87 23.28
N GLY A 393 9.17 -31.80 22.65
CA GLY A 393 8.64 -32.99 23.36
C GLY A 393 7.29 -32.77 24.06
N ASP A 394 6.57 -31.70 23.72
CA ASP A 394 5.25 -31.37 24.28
C ASP A 394 4.23 -32.52 24.02
N LYS A 395 3.70 -33.11 25.08
CA LYS A 395 2.74 -34.21 25.02
C LYS A 395 1.40 -33.88 24.36
N ARG A 396 1.11 -32.59 24.18
CA ARG A 396 -0.08 -32.11 23.45
C ARG A 396 -0.01 -32.37 21.96
N VAL A 397 1.21 -32.57 21.41
CA VAL A 397 1.46 -32.68 19.96
C VAL A 397 1.17 -34.12 19.49
N THR A 398 0.41 -34.25 18.40
CA THR A 398 0.16 -35.54 17.76
C THR A 398 1.40 -36.03 16.96
N PRO A 399 1.58 -37.32 16.68
CA PRO A 399 2.71 -37.82 15.87
C PRO A 399 2.79 -37.14 14.49
N VAL A 400 1.64 -37.02 13.78
CA VAL A 400 1.55 -36.27 12.50
C VAL A 400 1.84 -34.80 12.73
N GLY A 401 1.34 -34.22 13.83
CA GLY A 401 1.60 -32.83 14.19
C GLY A 401 3.08 -32.54 14.45
N ALA A 402 3.82 -33.44 15.04
CA ALA A 402 5.26 -33.30 15.25
C ALA A 402 6.01 -33.19 13.92
N TRP A 403 5.67 -34.04 12.95
CA TRP A 403 6.24 -33.98 11.60
C TRP A 403 5.84 -32.65 10.88
N LEU A 404 4.56 -32.25 10.94
CA LEU A 404 4.09 -31.00 10.34
C LEU A 404 4.82 -29.78 10.91
N ARG A 405 5.06 -29.74 12.22
CA ARG A 405 5.79 -28.64 12.88
C ARG A 405 7.27 -28.64 12.48
N LYS A 406 7.92 -29.79 12.45
CA LYS A 406 9.31 -29.91 12.02
C LYS A 406 9.51 -29.40 10.60
N THR A 407 8.56 -29.62 9.71
CA THR A 407 8.60 -29.19 8.31
C THR A 407 7.92 -27.85 8.07
N SER A 408 7.33 -27.21 9.10
CA SER A 408 6.52 -25.99 9.00
C SER A 408 5.33 -26.07 8.03
N LEU A 409 4.94 -27.28 7.64
CA LEU A 409 3.77 -27.52 6.78
C LEU A 409 2.44 -27.23 7.50
N ASP A 410 2.45 -27.20 8.84
CA ASP A 410 1.29 -26.80 9.64
C ASP A 410 0.86 -25.35 9.36
N GLU A 411 1.74 -24.49 8.87
CA GLU A 411 1.46 -23.10 8.58
C GLU A 411 0.93 -22.82 7.16
N LEU A 412 0.94 -23.81 6.24
CA LEU A 412 0.48 -23.65 4.86
C LEU A 412 -0.98 -23.13 4.73
N PRO A 413 -1.94 -23.49 5.61
CA PRO A 413 -3.30 -22.93 5.53
C PRO A 413 -3.36 -21.41 5.71
N GLN A 414 -2.30 -20.74 6.22
CA GLN A 414 -2.22 -19.29 6.29
C GLN A 414 -2.28 -18.62 4.90
N LEU A 415 -1.96 -19.33 3.82
CA LEU A 415 -2.18 -18.82 2.45
C LEU A 415 -3.65 -18.44 2.20
N LEU A 416 -4.60 -19.09 2.86
CA LEU A 416 -6.01 -18.71 2.83
C LEU A 416 -6.26 -17.36 3.54
N ASN A 417 -5.54 -17.11 4.66
CA ASN A 417 -5.60 -15.79 5.31
C ASN A 417 -5.03 -14.68 4.41
N VAL A 418 -3.99 -15.00 3.62
CA VAL A 418 -3.45 -14.06 2.63
C VAL A 418 -4.47 -13.75 1.54
N LEU A 419 -5.12 -14.76 0.98
CA LEU A 419 -6.18 -14.57 -0.03
C LEU A 419 -7.37 -13.78 0.54
N LYS A 420 -7.77 -14.07 1.78
CA LYS A 420 -8.82 -13.31 2.47
C LYS A 420 -8.41 -11.85 2.71
N GLY A 421 -7.11 -11.59 2.91
CA GLY A 421 -6.56 -10.25 3.13
C GLY A 421 -6.27 -9.91 4.59
N ASP A 422 -6.38 -10.87 5.51
CA ASP A 422 -6.01 -10.71 6.92
C ASP A 422 -4.48 -10.69 7.09
N MET A 423 -3.76 -11.38 6.19
CA MET A 423 -2.31 -11.52 6.18
C MET A 423 -1.72 -11.15 4.81
N SER A 424 -0.40 -11.11 4.75
CA SER A 424 0.44 -10.98 3.56
C SER A 424 1.38 -12.19 3.45
N LEU A 425 1.95 -12.45 2.29
CA LEU A 425 3.03 -13.44 2.14
C LEU A 425 4.26 -12.99 2.92
N VAL A 426 4.67 -11.74 2.73
CA VAL A 426 5.83 -11.12 3.38
C VAL A 426 5.40 -10.00 4.30
N GLY A 427 5.87 -10.04 5.56
CA GLY A 427 5.57 -9.03 6.58
C GLY A 427 6.07 -9.47 7.97
N PRO A 428 5.91 -8.63 8.99
CA PRO A 428 6.21 -8.99 10.37
C PRO A 428 5.43 -10.22 10.82
N ARG A 429 6.09 -11.18 11.48
CA ARG A 429 5.39 -12.39 11.97
C ARG A 429 4.40 -12.03 13.07
N PRO A 430 3.13 -12.46 13.00
CA PRO A 430 2.14 -12.17 14.03
C PRO A 430 2.40 -13.00 15.28
N HIS A 431 2.37 -12.37 16.47
CA HIS A 431 2.47 -13.05 17.76
C HIS A 431 1.09 -13.36 18.33
N ALA A 432 1.01 -14.42 19.14
CA ALA A 432 -0.22 -14.75 19.87
C ALA A 432 -0.48 -13.73 20.98
N LEU A 433 -1.74 -13.58 21.37
CA LEU A 433 -2.16 -12.51 22.30
C LEU A 433 -1.47 -12.61 23.67
N ALA A 434 -1.22 -13.82 24.17
CA ALA A 434 -0.58 -14.05 25.45
C ALA A 434 0.95 -14.23 25.37
N THR A 435 1.59 -13.84 24.26
CA THR A 435 3.04 -13.98 24.10
C THR A 435 3.77 -12.98 24.99
N THR A 436 4.74 -13.45 25.77
CA THR A 436 5.63 -12.64 26.61
C THR A 436 7.08 -12.79 26.18
N ALA A 437 7.93 -11.86 26.55
CA ALA A 437 9.39 -11.94 26.41
C ALA A 437 10.04 -11.63 27.78
N GLY A 438 10.81 -12.60 28.31
CA GLY A 438 11.40 -12.44 29.65
C GLY A 438 10.38 -12.25 30.77
N GLY A 439 9.14 -12.74 30.59
CA GLY A 439 8.05 -12.60 31.57
C GLY A 439 7.25 -11.30 31.45
N LEU A 440 7.66 -10.35 30.60
CA LEU A 440 6.96 -9.09 30.37
C LEU A 440 6.06 -9.18 29.11
N ALA A 441 4.96 -8.42 29.08
CA ALA A 441 4.19 -8.23 27.86
C ALA A 441 5.08 -7.61 26.78
N LEU A 442 4.87 -7.98 25.49
CA LEU A 442 5.76 -7.54 24.41
C LEU A 442 5.79 -6.01 24.23
N GLU A 443 4.68 -5.34 24.53
CA GLU A 443 4.55 -3.88 24.47
C GLU A 443 5.28 -3.20 25.65
N GLU A 444 5.34 -3.85 26.81
CA GLU A 444 6.11 -3.38 27.97
C GLU A 444 7.61 -3.62 27.77
N ALA A 445 7.97 -4.75 27.17
CA ALA A 445 9.36 -5.09 26.88
C ALA A 445 10.00 -4.18 25.82
N VAL A 446 9.21 -3.72 24.82
CA VAL A 446 9.67 -2.87 23.71
C VAL A 446 8.61 -1.82 23.40
N PRO A 447 8.81 -0.54 23.79
CA PRO A 447 7.81 0.53 23.61
C PRO A 447 7.33 0.71 22.16
N VAL A 448 8.21 0.49 21.17
CA VAL A 448 7.88 0.61 19.74
C VAL A 448 7.30 -0.68 19.14
N TYR A 449 6.97 -1.69 19.97
CA TYR A 449 6.48 -2.99 19.50
C TYR A 449 5.25 -2.88 18.62
N SER A 450 4.27 -2.06 18.99
CA SER A 450 3.02 -1.86 18.26
C SER A 450 3.21 -1.28 16.85
N SER A 451 4.34 -0.60 16.58
CA SER A 451 4.67 -0.08 15.23
C SER A 451 4.80 -1.16 14.16
N ARG A 452 5.01 -2.43 14.55
CA ARG A 452 5.02 -3.59 13.65
C ARG A 452 3.67 -3.83 12.98
N HIS A 453 2.59 -3.41 13.63
CA HIS A 453 1.22 -3.61 13.15
C HIS A 453 0.78 -2.54 12.14
N ARG A 454 1.68 -1.64 11.73
CA ARG A 454 1.45 -0.65 10.66
C ARG A 454 1.33 -1.28 9.26
N VAL A 455 1.72 -2.56 9.11
CA VAL A 455 1.52 -3.36 7.91
C VAL A 455 0.85 -4.69 8.26
N LYS A 456 0.32 -5.39 7.24
CA LYS A 456 -0.24 -6.73 7.46
C LYS A 456 0.84 -7.71 7.91
N PRO A 457 0.53 -8.62 8.85
CA PRO A 457 1.47 -9.65 9.26
C PRO A 457 1.74 -10.62 8.11
N GLY A 458 2.98 -11.13 8.04
CA GLY A 458 3.45 -12.04 7.01
C GLY A 458 3.54 -13.49 7.46
N ILE A 459 3.46 -14.41 6.49
CA ILE A 459 3.85 -15.82 6.68
C ILE A 459 5.36 -15.90 6.89
N THR A 460 6.11 -15.18 6.06
CA THR A 460 7.56 -14.94 6.21
C THR A 460 7.86 -13.46 6.34
N GLY A 461 9.09 -13.10 6.74
CA GLY A 461 9.46 -11.72 6.95
C GLY A 461 10.97 -11.51 7.07
N TRP A 462 11.39 -10.25 7.03
CA TRP A 462 12.80 -9.88 7.06
C TRP A 462 13.52 -10.37 8.33
N ALA A 463 12.90 -10.28 9.49
CA ALA A 463 13.44 -10.82 10.73
C ALA A 463 13.66 -12.34 10.65
N GLN A 464 12.70 -13.07 10.09
CA GLN A 464 12.76 -14.53 9.98
C GLN A 464 13.91 -15.01 9.10
N VAL A 465 14.13 -14.36 7.94
CA VAL A 465 15.20 -14.75 6.99
C VAL A 465 16.59 -14.28 7.43
N ASN A 466 16.68 -13.45 8.47
CA ASN A 466 17.94 -13.03 9.09
C ASN A 466 18.21 -13.72 10.44
N GLY A 467 17.56 -14.87 10.72
CA GLY A 467 17.89 -15.72 11.87
C GLY A 467 17.07 -15.45 13.14
N TYR A 468 16.16 -14.46 13.13
CA TYR A 468 15.30 -14.13 14.29
C TYR A 468 13.97 -14.91 14.25
N ARG A 469 14.03 -16.19 13.86
CA ARG A 469 12.93 -17.16 13.92
C ARG A 469 12.98 -17.91 15.24
N GLY A 470 11.83 -18.34 15.78
CA GLY A 470 11.76 -19.17 16.99
C GLY A 470 11.24 -18.47 18.23
N ALA A 471 11.49 -19.06 19.40
CA ALA A 471 10.98 -18.59 20.69
C ALA A 471 11.55 -17.23 21.11
N LEU A 472 10.73 -16.45 21.84
CA LEU A 472 11.11 -15.15 22.42
C LEU A 472 11.52 -15.36 23.88
N ASP A 473 12.69 -15.91 24.06
CA ASP A 473 13.24 -16.29 25.37
C ASP A 473 13.95 -15.11 26.08
N SER A 474 14.27 -14.01 25.35
CA SER A 474 14.89 -12.82 25.93
C SER A 474 14.36 -11.52 25.30
N VAL A 475 14.45 -10.44 26.09
CA VAL A 475 14.09 -9.09 25.64
C VAL A 475 14.99 -8.64 24.48
N GLU A 476 16.27 -8.99 24.50
CA GLU A 476 17.21 -8.66 23.44
C GLU A 476 16.79 -9.23 22.07
N LYS A 477 16.37 -10.50 22.05
CA LYS A 477 15.86 -11.13 20.81
C LYS A 477 14.62 -10.43 20.25
N ILE A 478 13.70 -9.99 21.11
CA ILE A 478 12.52 -9.26 20.64
C ILE A 478 12.89 -7.88 20.10
N VAL A 479 13.84 -7.16 20.73
CA VAL A 479 14.35 -5.88 20.23
C VAL A 479 14.94 -6.05 18.82
N HIS A 480 15.83 -7.02 18.63
CA HIS A 480 16.41 -7.28 17.31
C HIS A 480 15.34 -7.66 16.27
N ARG A 481 14.37 -8.47 16.64
CA ARG A 481 13.26 -8.83 15.75
C ARG A 481 12.44 -7.60 15.37
N VAL A 482 12.06 -6.76 16.32
CA VAL A 482 11.33 -5.51 16.08
C VAL A 482 12.10 -4.59 15.15
N ASN A 483 13.41 -4.42 15.36
CA ASN A 483 14.25 -3.59 14.50
C ASN A 483 14.27 -4.08 13.04
N HIS A 484 14.35 -5.40 12.82
CA HIS A 484 14.27 -5.97 11.48
C HIS A 484 12.89 -5.81 10.86
N ASP A 485 11.83 -5.95 11.65
CA ASP A 485 10.46 -5.74 11.19
C ASP A 485 10.22 -4.27 10.82
N LEU A 486 10.73 -3.31 11.62
CA LEU A 486 10.65 -1.88 11.32
C LEU A 486 11.48 -1.53 10.07
N TYR A 487 12.68 -2.10 9.92
CA TYR A 487 13.45 -1.95 8.68
C TYR A 487 12.65 -2.36 7.44
N TYR A 488 11.97 -3.51 7.49
CA TYR A 488 11.10 -3.96 6.40
C TYR A 488 9.97 -2.97 6.12
N ILE A 489 9.32 -2.49 7.17
CA ILE A 489 8.20 -1.54 7.08
C ILE A 489 8.63 -0.23 6.42
N GLU A 490 9.79 0.29 6.77
CA GLU A 490 10.31 1.57 6.28
C GLU A 490 10.91 1.48 4.87
N ASN A 491 11.47 0.30 4.52
CA ASN A 491 12.17 0.09 3.25
C ASN A 491 11.43 -0.84 2.29
N TRP A 492 10.12 -1.00 2.48
CA TRP A 492 9.34 -1.90 1.65
C TRP A 492 9.49 -1.59 0.15
N SER A 493 9.71 -2.62 -0.62
CA SER A 493 9.68 -2.62 -2.08
C SER A 493 9.36 -4.02 -2.58
N LEU A 494 8.80 -4.12 -3.79
CA LEU A 494 8.55 -5.41 -4.44
C LEU A 494 9.84 -6.25 -4.54
N GLY A 495 10.98 -5.59 -4.82
CA GLY A 495 12.29 -6.26 -4.86
C GLY A 495 12.71 -6.84 -3.51
N LEU A 496 12.38 -6.16 -2.39
CA LEU A 496 12.64 -6.67 -1.04
C LEU A 496 11.76 -7.89 -0.74
N ASP A 497 10.50 -7.89 -1.15
CA ASP A 497 9.59 -9.04 -0.99
C ASP A 497 10.11 -10.26 -1.76
N ILE A 498 10.48 -10.10 -3.02
CA ILE A 498 11.07 -11.17 -3.84
C ILE A 498 12.35 -11.72 -3.19
N LYS A 499 13.22 -10.84 -2.66
CA LYS A 499 14.44 -11.24 -1.93
C LYS A 499 14.13 -12.06 -0.69
N ILE A 500 13.10 -11.67 0.08
CA ILE A 500 12.68 -12.39 1.28
C ILE A 500 12.09 -13.76 0.91
N LEU A 501 11.22 -13.82 -0.10
CA LEU A 501 10.64 -15.08 -0.58
C LEU A 501 11.72 -16.04 -1.07
N TRP A 502 12.71 -15.55 -1.82
CA TRP A 502 13.85 -16.34 -2.27
C TRP A 502 14.70 -16.89 -1.11
N ARG A 503 15.01 -16.05 -0.11
CA ARG A 503 15.72 -16.49 1.10
C ARG A 503 14.91 -17.49 1.90
N THR A 504 13.58 -17.31 2.01
CA THR A 504 12.68 -18.25 2.69
C THR A 504 12.72 -19.62 2.01
N ALA A 505 12.65 -19.67 0.67
CA ALA A 505 12.77 -20.92 -0.07
C ALA A 505 14.11 -21.61 0.24
N LYS A 506 15.23 -20.89 0.21
CA LYS A 506 16.54 -21.46 0.57
C LYS A 506 16.58 -22.04 1.99
N LEU A 507 15.99 -21.32 2.96
CA LEU A 507 15.95 -21.79 4.36
C LEU A 507 15.13 -23.08 4.52
N ILE A 508 14.02 -23.22 3.81
CA ILE A 508 13.18 -24.43 3.84
C ILE A 508 13.97 -25.67 3.36
N PHE A 509 14.86 -25.48 2.36
CA PHE A 509 15.67 -26.57 1.80
C PHE A 509 17.02 -26.79 2.52
N ALA A 510 17.50 -25.82 3.31
CA ALA A 510 18.82 -25.86 3.95
C ALA A 510 18.77 -26.09 5.47
N ASP A 511 17.63 -25.94 6.12
CA ASP A 511 17.53 -25.94 7.58
C ASP A 511 17.02 -27.29 8.11
N ASP A 512 17.96 -28.14 8.57
CA ASP A 512 17.64 -29.36 9.34
C ASP A 512 17.13 -29.05 10.77
N ASN A 513 17.11 -27.76 11.17
CA ASN A 513 16.80 -27.28 12.51
C ASN A 513 15.55 -26.36 12.57
N ALA A 514 14.48 -26.71 11.86
CA ALA A 514 13.20 -26.04 12.04
C ALA A 514 12.56 -26.43 13.38
N PHE A 515 13.08 -25.85 14.49
CA PHE A 515 12.38 -25.71 15.78
C PHE A 515 12.93 -24.52 16.54
#